data_c63f8b38e67ac4d826d6b33b84c435c2
#
_entry.id   c63f8b38e67ac4d826d6b33b84c435c2
#
_cell.length_a   1.000
_cell.length_b   1.000
_cell.length_c   1.000
_cell.angle_alpha   90.00
_cell.angle_beta   90.00
_cell.angle_gamma   90.00
#
_symmetry.space_group_name_H-M   'P 1'
#
loop_
_entity.id
_entity.type
_entity.pdbx_description
1 polymer ?
#
loop_
_entity_poly.entity_id
_entity_poly.type
_entity_poly.pdbx_seq_one_letter_code
_entity_poly.pdbx_strand_id
1 'polypeptide(L)'
;MTILRRTTVRLTQADQAANRYPAFPFEVPPDARSIGVSMEVDRADGRACIDLGLLGPDGLRGWSGGARTSYVVERDDATPGYRPGLGAGDWAVLLGLHQVSAEGVDVTITVVCPARERPDHGPRQAPVQRLLRGSDRGLPAPRGLTWYAGDPHNHCLHSDGELSLWELANEGVRSGLDYLGCTDHNTTSHHPHLASVSRRHGITLIPGQEMTTHRGHANAWGEIGVIDFRDEADTWVEQVERRGGFMSINHPVADDCAWLHPLERMPPGAELFHGTWYRNLADTSILAWAAWAGTATRTSWPWTRWGPCSWTGSAPAW
;
A
#
# COMPACT_ATOMS: atom_id res chain seq x y z
N MET A 1 -5.89 -27.78 -16.95
CA MET A 1 -6.41 -26.53 -16.42
C MET A 1 -7.88 -26.70 -16.12
N THR A 2 -8.27 -26.50 -14.88
CA THR A 2 -9.66 -26.63 -14.39
C THR A 2 -10.14 -25.26 -13.97
N ILE A 3 -11.40 -24.94 -14.27
CA ILE A 3 -12.04 -23.73 -13.73
C ILE A 3 -12.58 -24.10 -12.36
N LEU A 4 -12.02 -23.50 -11.30
CA LEU A 4 -12.49 -23.68 -9.93
C LEU A 4 -13.74 -22.86 -9.66
N ARG A 5 -13.80 -21.67 -10.25
CA ARG A 5 -14.97 -20.78 -10.19
C ARG A 5 -15.07 -19.92 -11.44
N ARG A 6 -16.30 -19.74 -11.92
CA ARG A 6 -16.65 -18.65 -12.85
C ARG A 6 -18.02 -18.13 -12.45
N THR A 7 -18.11 -16.84 -12.23
CA THR A 7 -19.37 -16.18 -11.84
C THR A 7 -19.43 -14.79 -12.41
N THR A 8 -20.60 -14.39 -12.86
CA THR A 8 -20.90 -13.01 -13.24
C THR A 8 -21.92 -12.47 -12.25
N VAL A 9 -21.65 -11.30 -11.70
CA VAL A 9 -22.54 -10.62 -10.74
C VAL A 9 -22.79 -9.20 -11.21
N ARG A 10 -24.01 -8.74 -11.06
CA ARG A 10 -24.38 -7.34 -11.19
C ARG A 10 -24.18 -6.67 -9.85
N LEU A 11 -23.35 -5.64 -9.80
CA LEU A 11 -23.05 -4.84 -8.61
C LEU A 11 -23.66 -3.46 -8.77
N THR A 12 -24.30 -2.97 -7.72
CA THR A 12 -24.99 -1.69 -7.68
C THR A 12 -24.48 -0.81 -6.55
N GLN A 13 -24.89 0.45 -6.52
CA GLN A 13 -24.59 1.35 -5.39
C GLN A 13 -25.22 0.88 -4.09
N ALA A 14 -26.36 0.16 -4.15
CA ALA A 14 -26.96 -0.47 -2.97
C ALA A 14 -26.09 -1.60 -2.40
N ASP A 15 -25.47 -2.42 -3.29
CA ASP A 15 -24.53 -3.46 -2.86
C ASP A 15 -23.27 -2.83 -2.26
N GLN A 16 -22.74 -1.74 -2.87
CA GLN A 16 -21.61 -0.99 -2.33
C GLN A 16 -21.90 -0.44 -0.93
N ALA A 17 -23.10 0.09 -0.71
CA ALA A 17 -23.52 0.61 0.60
C ALA A 17 -23.72 -0.50 1.65
N ALA A 18 -24.23 -1.65 1.23
CA ALA A 18 -24.49 -2.78 2.10
C ALA A 18 -23.20 -3.54 2.48
N ASN A 19 -22.32 -3.77 1.53
CA ASN A 19 -21.04 -4.46 1.73
C ASN A 19 -20.01 -3.99 0.69
N ARG A 20 -19.09 -3.15 1.11
CA ARG A 20 -18.04 -2.61 0.24
C ARG A 20 -17.01 -3.66 -0.20
N TYR A 21 -16.87 -4.76 0.54
CA TYR A 21 -15.87 -5.80 0.33
C TYR A 21 -16.49 -7.20 0.18
N PRO A 22 -17.31 -7.46 -0.87
CA PRO A 22 -17.90 -8.76 -1.09
C PRO A 22 -16.84 -9.80 -1.44
N ALA A 23 -17.00 -11.01 -0.88
CA ALA A 23 -16.11 -12.15 -1.08
C ALA A 23 -16.81 -13.27 -1.87
N PHE A 24 -16.06 -13.86 -2.80
CA PHE A 24 -16.55 -14.93 -3.68
C PHE A 24 -15.76 -16.22 -3.41
N PRO A 25 -16.30 -17.17 -2.62
CA PRO A 25 -15.56 -18.33 -2.18
C PRO A 25 -15.30 -19.33 -3.30
N PHE A 26 -14.14 -20.01 -3.19
CA PHE A 26 -13.76 -21.16 -4.01
C PHE A 26 -12.86 -22.10 -3.21
N GLU A 27 -12.77 -23.36 -3.64
CA GLU A 27 -11.91 -24.34 -3.00
C GLU A 27 -10.63 -24.55 -3.82
N VAL A 28 -9.47 -24.55 -3.14
CA VAL A 28 -8.17 -24.89 -3.71
C VAL A 28 -7.88 -26.37 -3.47
N PRO A 29 -7.67 -27.19 -4.51
CA PRO A 29 -7.36 -28.61 -4.39
C PRO A 29 -6.05 -28.88 -3.65
N PRO A 30 -5.88 -30.03 -2.97
CA PRO A 30 -4.64 -30.37 -2.22
C PRO A 30 -3.38 -30.44 -3.08
N ASP A 31 -3.51 -30.78 -4.34
CA ASP A 31 -2.42 -30.91 -5.32
C ASP A 31 -2.16 -29.64 -6.14
N ALA A 32 -2.92 -28.58 -5.89
CA ALA A 32 -2.76 -27.29 -6.57
C ALA A 32 -1.35 -26.74 -6.40
N ARG A 33 -0.72 -26.36 -7.52
CA ARG A 33 0.59 -25.69 -7.54
C ARG A 33 0.47 -24.20 -7.73
N SER A 34 -0.55 -23.77 -8.45
CA SER A 34 -0.84 -22.36 -8.72
C SER A 34 -2.32 -22.15 -8.97
N ILE A 35 -2.81 -20.96 -8.68
CA ILE A 35 -4.10 -20.46 -9.13
C ILE A 35 -3.91 -19.18 -9.92
N GLY A 36 -4.71 -18.99 -10.96
CA GLY A 36 -4.85 -17.73 -11.66
C GLY A 36 -6.25 -17.17 -11.42
N VAL A 37 -6.34 -15.91 -11.12
CA VAL A 37 -7.60 -15.18 -10.97
C VAL A 37 -7.65 -14.08 -12.00
N SER A 38 -8.79 -13.91 -12.66
CA SER A 38 -9.07 -12.78 -13.55
C SER A 38 -10.45 -12.20 -13.24
N MET A 39 -10.53 -10.89 -13.39
CA MET A 39 -11.74 -10.09 -13.24
C MET A 39 -11.97 -9.29 -14.52
N GLU A 40 -13.14 -9.45 -15.12
CA GLU A 40 -13.61 -8.65 -16.24
C GLU A 40 -14.71 -7.74 -15.71
N VAL A 41 -14.57 -6.43 -15.92
CA VAL A 41 -15.52 -5.41 -15.49
C VAL A 41 -16.11 -4.77 -16.73
N ASP A 42 -17.43 -4.86 -16.90
CA ASP A 42 -18.11 -4.12 -17.97
C ASP A 42 -18.19 -2.65 -17.59
N ARG A 43 -17.30 -1.85 -18.17
CA ARG A 43 -17.19 -0.41 -17.94
C ARG A 43 -17.92 0.38 -19.02
N ALA A 44 -19.14 0.04 -19.32
CA ALA A 44 -19.93 0.66 -20.37
C ALA A 44 -19.98 2.21 -20.28
N ASP A 45 -19.88 2.78 -19.08
CA ASP A 45 -19.82 4.22 -18.81
C ASP A 45 -18.42 4.75 -18.41
N GLY A 46 -17.40 3.87 -18.34
CA GLY A 46 -16.02 4.21 -17.96
C GLY A 46 -15.83 4.65 -16.50
N ARG A 47 -16.87 4.61 -15.67
CA ARG A 47 -16.86 5.18 -14.30
C ARG A 47 -16.75 4.17 -13.17
N ALA A 48 -16.78 2.87 -13.46
CA ALA A 48 -16.66 1.85 -12.42
C ALA A 48 -15.20 1.60 -12.07
N CYS A 49 -14.88 1.57 -10.77
CA CYS A 49 -13.60 1.11 -10.23
C CYS A 49 -13.87 0.00 -9.22
N ILE A 50 -13.52 -1.22 -9.60
CA ILE A 50 -13.67 -2.42 -8.77
C ILE A 50 -12.27 -2.94 -8.47
N ASP A 51 -11.95 -2.99 -7.20
CA ASP A 51 -10.65 -3.48 -6.73
C ASP A 51 -10.65 -5.00 -6.63
N LEU A 52 -9.45 -5.57 -6.77
CA LEU A 52 -9.24 -7.01 -6.74
C LEU A 52 -8.32 -7.41 -5.60
N GLY A 53 -8.75 -8.38 -4.79
CA GLY A 53 -8.01 -8.92 -3.66
C GLY A 53 -8.22 -10.42 -3.49
N LEU A 54 -7.60 -10.97 -2.46
CA LEU A 54 -7.62 -12.39 -2.14
C LEU A 54 -7.69 -12.63 -0.64
N LEU A 55 -8.60 -13.48 -0.23
CA LEU A 55 -8.65 -14.09 1.10
C LEU A 55 -8.18 -15.54 1.02
N GLY A 56 -7.37 -15.96 1.96
CA GLY A 56 -7.03 -17.35 2.20
C GLY A 56 -7.54 -17.81 3.56
N PRO A 57 -7.24 -19.05 3.96
CA PRO A 57 -7.66 -19.60 5.25
C PRO A 57 -7.25 -18.73 6.45
N ASP A 58 -6.14 -18.03 6.35
CA ASP A 58 -5.57 -17.18 7.40
C ASP A 58 -5.93 -15.69 7.26
N GLY A 59 -6.94 -15.35 6.44
CA GLY A 59 -7.39 -13.97 6.22
C GLY A 59 -6.82 -13.30 4.96
N LEU A 60 -6.56 -12.00 5.00
CA LEU A 60 -6.12 -11.21 3.83
C LEU A 60 -4.77 -11.70 3.29
N ARG A 61 -4.76 -12.10 2.01
CA ARG A 61 -3.58 -12.63 1.32
C ARG A 61 -2.99 -11.68 0.29
N GLY A 62 -3.75 -10.71 -0.17
CA GLY A 62 -3.28 -9.73 -1.12
C GLY A 62 -4.37 -8.80 -1.59
N TRP A 63 -3.91 -7.70 -2.16
CA TRP A 63 -4.73 -6.63 -2.70
C TRP A 63 -3.96 -5.93 -3.80
N SER A 64 -4.62 -5.59 -4.87
CA SER A 64 -4.03 -4.78 -5.94
C SER A 64 -4.85 -3.53 -6.27
N GLY A 65 -5.91 -3.28 -5.49
CA GLY A 65 -6.80 -2.18 -5.79
C GLY A 65 -7.34 -2.26 -7.22
N GLY A 66 -7.54 -1.12 -7.84
CA GLY A 66 -7.89 -1.00 -9.25
C GLY A 66 -6.71 -1.12 -10.23
N ALA A 67 -5.49 -1.32 -9.75
CA ALA A 67 -4.27 -1.37 -10.58
C ALA A 67 -4.19 -2.64 -11.44
N ARG A 68 -4.84 -3.73 -11.02
CA ARG A 68 -4.84 -5.01 -11.74
C ARG A 68 -6.22 -5.63 -11.84
N THR A 69 -6.43 -6.34 -12.94
CA THR A 69 -7.61 -7.18 -13.17
C THR A 69 -7.31 -8.67 -13.14
N SER A 70 -6.06 -9.05 -12.86
CA SER A 70 -5.65 -10.46 -12.75
C SER A 70 -4.44 -10.62 -11.85
N TYR A 71 -4.31 -11.82 -11.28
CA TYR A 71 -3.12 -12.23 -10.52
C TYR A 71 -2.93 -13.74 -10.53
N VAL A 72 -1.71 -14.15 -10.18
CA VAL A 72 -1.31 -15.53 -9.97
C VAL A 72 -0.78 -15.69 -8.55
N VAL A 73 -1.14 -16.81 -7.90
CA VAL A 73 -0.54 -17.22 -6.63
C VAL A 73 -0.03 -18.64 -6.75
N GLU A 74 1.23 -18.83 -6.41
CA GLU A 74 1.93 -20.11 -6.36
C GLU A 74 2.32 -20.45 -4.91
N ARG A 75 2.95 -21.60 -4.69
CA ARG A 75 3.46 -21.98 -3.35
C ARG A 75 4.59 -21.06 -2.89
N ASP A 76 5.50 -20.73 -3.79
CA ASP A 76 6.74 -20.02 -3.47
C ASP A 76 6.81 -18.63 -4.11
N ASP A 77 5.84 -18.26 -4.96
CA ASP A 77 5.79 -16.98 -5.66
C ASP A 77 4.35 -16.48 -5.85
N ALA A 78 4.19 -15.17 -6.08
CA ALA A 78 2.89 -14.59 -6.38
C ALA A 78 3.06 -13.25 -7.14
N THR A 79 2.06 -12.88 -7.92
CA THR A 79 1.99 -11.53 -8.50
C THR A 79 2.18 -10.47 -7.41
N PRO A 80 2.99 -9.41 -7.64
CA PRO A 80 3.11 -8.29 -6.73
C PRO A 80 1.74 -7.78 -6.25
N GLY A 81 1.61 -7.52 -4.94
CA GLY A 81 0.34 -7.27 -4.27
C GLY A 81 -0.20 -8.48 -3.51
N TYR A 82 0.22 -9.69 -3.86
CA TYR A 82 -0.25 -10.95 -3.28
C TYR A 82 0.89 -11.70 -2.60
N ARG A 83 0.59 -12.42 -1.51
CA ARG A 83 1.57 -13.23 -0.79
C ARG A 83 1.53 -14.67 -1.32
N PRO A 84 2.70 -15.30 -1.54
CA PRO A 84 2.80 -16.70 -1.89
C PRO A 84 2.32 -17.60 -0.74
N GLY A 85 2.37 -18.90 -0.94
CA GLY A 85 1.95 -19.88 0.06
C GLY A 85 0.56 -20.43 -0.23
N LEU A 86 0.31 -20.82 -1.48
CA LEU A 86 -0.92 -21.48 -1.86
C LEU A 86 -1.03 -22.81 -1.11
N GLY A 87 -2.08 -22.97 -0.31
CA GLY A 87 -2.47 -24.20 0.38
C GLY A 87 -3.85 -24.65 -0.04
N ALA A 88 -4.18 -25.94 0.21
CA ALA A 88 -5.51 -26.47 0.01
C ALA A 88 -6.53 -25.84 0.97
N GLY A 89 -7.80 -25.84 0.57
CA GLY A 89 -8.92 -25.43 1.40
C GLY A 89 -9.70 -24.23 0.85
N ASP A 90 -10.40 -23.55 1.75
CA ASP A 90 -11.32 -22.48 1.41
C ASP A 90 -10.60 -21.15 1.22
N TRP A 91 -10.79 -20.60 0.04
CA TRP A 91 -10.27 -19.29 -0.38
C TRP A 91 -11.42 -18.43 -0.91
N ALA A 92 -11.21 -17.14 -1.05
CA ALA A 92 -12.19 -16.28 -1.72
C ALA A 92 -11.52 -15.15 -2.51
N VAL A 93 -12.03 -14.87 -3.69
CA VAL A 93 -11.74 -13.62 -4.39
C VAL A 93 -12.46 -12.51 -3.64
N LEU A 94 -11.72 -11.50 -3.22
CA LEU A 94 -12.24 -10.31 -2.55
C LEU A 94 -12.36 -9.19 -3.58
N LEU A 95 -13.51 -8.56 -3.66
CA LEU A 95 -13.67 -7.33 -4.43
C LEU A 95 -13.74 -6.12 -3.50
N GLY A 96 -13.27 -4.97 -4.00
CA GLY A 96 -13.51 -3.67 -3.38
C GLY A 96 -14.41 -2.84 -4.29
N LEU A 97 -15.57 -2.46 -3.82
CA LEU A 97 -16.49 -1.61 -4.56
C LEU A 97 -16.08 -0.15 -4.34
N HIS A 98 -14.96 0.27 -5.00
CA HIS A 98 -14.44 1.63 -4.83
C HIS A 98 -15.40 2.65 -5.47
N GLN A 99 -15.75 2.44 -6.73
CA GLN A 99 -16.73 3.26 -7.45
C GLN A 99 -17.65 2.36 -8.28
N VAL A 100 -18.95 2.47 -8.05
CA VAL A 100 -19.99 1.75 -8.79
C VAL A 100 -20.87 2.76 -9.48
N SER A 101 -21.10 2.56 -10.79
CA SER A 101 -21.96 3.44 -11.58
C SER A 101 -23.43 3.39 -11.13
N ALA A 102 -24.20 4.44 -11.42
CA ALA A 102 -25.61 4.51 -11.06
C ALA A 102 -26.44 3.37 -11.69
N GLU A 103 -26.06 2.99 -12.92
CA GLU A 103 -26.69 1.90 -13.67
C GLU A 103 -26.27 0.52 -13.15
N GLY A 104 -25.28 0.45 -12.26
CA GLY A 104 -24.61 -0.78 -11.83
C GLY A 104 -23.58 -1.24 -12.84
N VAL A 105 -22.80 -2.28 -12.48
CA VAL A 105 -21.72 -2.83 -13.29
C VAL A 105 -21.75 -4.35 -13.23
N ASP A 106 -21.52 -5.00 -14.38
CA ASP A 106 -21.36 -6.46 -14.43
C ASP A 106 -19.89 -6.83 -14.26
N VAL A 107 -19.63 -7.71 -13.30
CA VAL A 107 -18.28 -8.19 -12.98
C VAL A 107 -18.24 -9.69 -13.15
N THR A 108 -17.36 -10.18 -14.02
CA THR A 108 -17.09 -11.61 -14.20
C THR A 108 -15.78 -11.99 -13.54
N ILE A 109 -15.83 -12.90 -12.58
CA ILE A 109 -14.69 -13.45 -11.87
C ILE A 109 -14.42 -14.85 -12.41
N THR A 110 -13.17 -15.15 -12.76
CA THR A 110 -12.74 -16.49 -13.16
C THR A 110 -11.53 -16.91 -12.35
N VAL A 111 -11.59 -18.09 -11.73
CA VAL A 111 -10.49 -18.73 -11.01
C VAL A 111 -10.13 -20.03 -11.72
N VAL A 112 -8.86 -20.20 -12.07
CA VAL A 112 -8.34 -21.38 -12.75
C VAL A 112 -7.21 -22.05 -11.98
N CYS A 113 -7.08 -23.36 -12.09
CA CYS A 113 -5.99 -24.17 -11.54
C CYS A 113 -5.52 -25.20 -12.58
N PRO A 114 -4.22 -25.31 -12.87
CA PRO A 114 -3.18 -24.35 -12.54
C PRO A 114 -3.35 -23.01 -13.30
N ALA A 115 -2.67 -21.98 -12.84
CA ALA A 115 -2.59 -20.71 -13.55
C ALA A 115 -2.01 -20.87 -14.96
N ARG A 116 -2.37 -19.96 -15.86
CA ARG A 116 -1.83 -19.92 -17.25
C ARG A 116 -0.50 -19.18 -17.34
N GLU A 117 -0.35 -18.19 -16.50
CA GLU A 117 0.78 -17.27 -16.47
C GLU A 117 1.62 -17.49 -15.21
N ARG A 118 2.74 -16.83 -15.13
CA ARG A 118 3.58 -16.78 -13.93
C ARG A 118 3.58 -15.37 -13.36
N PRO A 119 3.90 -15.22 -12.05
CA PRO A 119 4.11 -13.91 -11.46
C PRO A 119 5.21 -13.13 -12.19
N ASP A 120 4.96 -11.84 -12.41
CA ASP A 120 5.94 -10.91 -12.97
C ASP A 120 6.20 -9.80 -11.95
N HIS A 121 7.44 -9.69 -11.48
CA HIS A 121 7.90 -8.71 -10.51
C HIS A 121 8.49 -7.45 -11.16
N GLY A 122 8.41 -7.33 -12.47
CA GLY A 122 9.02 -6.25 -13.24
C GLY A 122 10.54 -6.33 -13.34
N PRO A 123 11.17 -5.28 -13.88
CA PRO A 123 12.61 -5.29 -14.19
C PRO A 123 13.48 -5.40 -12.94
N ARG A 124 14.45 -6.31 -12.96
CA ARG A 124 15.49 -6.45 -11.94
C ARG A 124 16.73 -5.66 -12.36
N GLN A 125 16.67 -4.35 -12.20
CA GLN A 125 17.78 -3.49 -12.57
C GLN A 125 19.03 -3.72 -11.70
N ALA A 126 20.21 -3.50 -12.30
CA ALA A 126 21.48 -3.45 -11.55
C ALA A 126 21.54 -2.19 -10.69
N PRO A 127 22.29 -2.22 -9.56
CA PRO A 127 22.52 -1.04 -8.75
C PRO A 127 23.14 0.10 -9.57
N VAL A 128 22.69 1.32 -9.34
CA VAL A 128 23.30 2.52 -9.90
C VAL A 128 24.47 2.98 -9.05
N GLN A 129 25.30 3.84 -9.62
CA GLN A 129 26.42 4.44 -8.88
C GLN A 129 25.89 5.21 -7.65
N ARG A 130 26.50 4.97 -6.50
CA ARG A 130 26.18 5.68 -5.27
C ARG A 130 26.50 7.17 -5.40
N LEU A 131 25.53 8.01 -5.11
CA LEU A 131 25.69 9.45 -4.95
C LEU A 131 25.88 9.82 -3.47
N LEU A 132 26.25 11.07 -3.22
CA LEU A 132 26.35 11.65 -1.88
C LEU A 132 24.97 11.62 -1.21
N ARG A 133 24.89 10.99 -0.05
CA ARG A 133 23.63 10.83 0.71
C ARG A 133 23.45 11.94 1.75
N GLY A 134 22.25 12.01 2.32
CA GLY A 134 21.95 12.89 3.43
C GLY A 134 22.91 12.70 4.61
N SER A 135 23.17 11.46 5.01
CA SER A 135 24.09 11.11 6.10
C SER A 135 25.57 11.44 5.82
N ASP A 136 25.99 11.49 4.55
CA ASP A 136 27.36 11.82 4.14
C ASP A 136 27.61 13.34 4.12
N ARG A 137 26.57 14.19 4.26
CA ARG A 137 26.69 15.67 4.11
C ARG A 137 27.31 16.37 5.31
N GLY A 138 27.52 15.68 6.42
CA GLY A 138 28.12 16.27 7.63
C GLY A 138 27.33 17.44 8.22
N LEU A 139 26.02 17.45 8.12
CA LEU A 139 25.17 18.51 8.65
C LEU A 139 25.30 18.60 10.18
N PRO A 140 25.30 19.83 10.76
CA PRO A 140 25.33 20.00 12.20
C PRO A 140 24.21 19.25 12.89
N ALA A 141 24.56 18.37 13.84
CA ALA A 141 23.59 17.58 14.60
C ALA A 141 23.96 17.58 16.09
N PRO A 142 22.99 17.37 17.00
CA PRO A 142 23.28 17.14 18.41
C PRO A 142 24.25 15.94 18.58
N ARG A 143 25.02 15.98 19.68
CA ARG A 143 26.03 14.94 19.97
C ARG A 143 25.44 13.53 19.91
N GLY A 144 26.04 12.67 19.12
CA GLY A 144 25.63 11.27 18.94
C GLY A 144 24.46 11.06 17.96
N LEU A 145 24.03 12.12 17.25
CA LEU A 145 23.01 12.04 16.21
C LEU A 145 23.61 12.31 14.83
N THR A 146 22.96 11.77 13.81
CA THR A 146 23.30 11.98 12.39
C THR A 146 21.99 12.23 11.63
N TRP A 147 22.03 13.17 10.70
CA TRP A 147 20.91 13.40 9.80
C TRP A 147 20.87 12.35 8.70
N TYR A 148 19.70 11.78 8.47
CA TYR A 148 19.39 10.89 7.38
C TYR A 148 18.34 11.53 6.48
N ALA A 149 18.54 11.45 5.16
CA ALA A 149 17.53 11.82 4.19
C ALA A 149 16.76 10.58 3.76
N GLY A 150 15.44 10.66 3.71
CA GLY A 150 14.62 9.54 3.29
C GLY A 150 13.23 9.97 2.89
N ASP A 151 12.58 9.09 2.16
CA ASP A 151 11.17 9.19 1.84
C ASP A 151 10.42 8.02 2.50
N PRO A 152 9.57 8.29 3.50
CA PRO A 152 8.89 7.25 4.25
C PRO A 152 7.62 6.72 3.57
N HIS A 153 7.16 7.29 2.43
CA HIS A 153 5.90 6.93 1.80
C HIS A 153 6.10 6.70 0.29
N ASN A 154 6.24 5.44 -0.11
CA ASN A 154 6.47 5.06 -1.50
C ASN A 154 5.71 3.81 -1.89
N HIS A 155 5.32 3.79 -3.16
CA HIS A 155 4.65 2.67 -3.82
C HIS A 155 5.51 2.09 -4.94
N CYS A 156 5.33 0.80 -5.17
CA CYS A 156 5.97 0.10 -6.28
C CYS A 156 4.95 -0.83 -6.97
N LEU A 157 5.41 -1.72 -7.85
CA LEU A 157 4.53 -2.70 -8.52
C LEU A 157 3.74 -3.61 -7.58
N HIS A 158 3.99 -3.55 -6.26
CA HIS A 158 3.21 -4.30 -5.29
C HIS A 158 1.84 -3.66 -5.00
N SER A 159 1.61 -2.42 -5.42
CA SER A 159 0.30 -1.78 -5.49
C SER A 159 0.11 -1.05 -6.81
N ASP A 160 0.01 0.26 -6.82
CA ASP A 160 -0.25 1.11 -7.98
C ASP A 160 0.97 1.89 -8.48
N GLY A 161 2.12 1.72 -7.84
CA GLY A 161 3.39 2.28 -8.33
C GLY A 161 3.84 1.62 -9.64
N GLU A 162 4.49 2.38 -10.51
CA GLU A 162 4.95 1.92 -11.83
C GLU A 162 6.33 1.26 -11.81
N LEU A 163 7.11 1.47 -10.75
CA LEU A 163 8.47 0.97 -10.61
C LEU A 163 8.49 -0.40 -9.92
N SER A 164 9.34 -1.31 -10.40
CA SER A 164 9.69 -2.48 -9.61
C SER A 164 10.44 -2.05 -8.34
N LEU A 165 10.51 -2.94 -7.35
CA LEU A 165 11.23 -2.65 -6.10
C LEU A 165 12.72 -2.34 -6.33
N TRP A 166 13.34 -2.92 -7.37
CA TRP A 166 14.73 -2.66 -7.76
C TRP A 166 14.90 -1.27 -8.40
N GLU A 167 13.95 -0.86 -9.21
CA GLU A 167 13.91 0.47 -9.82
C GLU A 167 13.66 1.53 -8.76
N LEU A 168 12.71 1.32 -7.85
CA LEU A 168 12.44 2.21 -6.72
C LEU A 168 13.69 2.40 -5.85
N ALA A 169 14.41 1.31 -5.52
CA ALA A 169 15.66 1.39 -4.78
C ALA A 169 16.72 2.23 -5.52
N ASN A 170 16.81 2.08 -6.85
CA ASN A 170 17.71 2.89 -7.67
C ASN A 170 17.33 4.38 -7.68
N GLU A 171 16.04 4.71 -7.73
CA GLU A 171 15.58 6.10 -7.64
C GLU A 171 15.93 6.73 -6.29
N GLY A 172 15.75 6.00 -5.19
CA GLY A 172 16.20 6.46 -3.87
C GLY A 172 17.71 6.73 -3.83
N VAL A 173 18.53 5.85 -4.42
CA VAL A 173 19.99 6.06 -4.52
C VAL A 173 20.34 7.25 -5.41
N ARG A 174 19.68 7.42 -6.57
CA ARG A 174 19.88 8.59 -7.46
C ARG A 174 19.49 9.91 -6.78
N SER A 175 18.47 9.89 -5.96
CA SER A 175 18.00 11.04 -5.19
C SER A 175 18.86 11.34 -3.95
N GLY A 176 19.90 10.54 -3.69
CA GLY A 176 20.80 10.73 -2.54
C GLY A 176 20.13 10.42 -1.20
N LEU A 177 19.12 9.53 -1.20
CA LEU A 177 18.43 9.12 0.01
C LEU A 177 19.19 8.01 0.76
N ASP A 178 19.07 8.00 2.07
CA ASP A 178 19.60 6.97 2.96
C ASP A 178 18.60 5.81 3.11
N TYR A 179 17.30 6.12 3.07
CA TYR A 179 16.25 5.12 3.22
C TYR A 179 14.98 5.46 2.42
N LEU A 180 14.18 4.42 2.16
CA LEU A 180 12.82 4.50 1.64
C LEU A 180 11.88 3.67 2.53
N GLY A 181 10.72 4.20 2.86
CA GLY A 181 9.60 3.42 3.38
C GLY A 181 8.86 2.77 2.22
N CYS A 182 8.74 1.46 2.22
CA CYS A 182 7.96 0.73 1.22
C CYS A 182 6.57 0.49 1.79
N THR A 183 5.58 1.24 1.32
CA THR A 183 4.25 1.33 1.94
C THR A 183 3.14 1.08 0.92
N ASP A 184 3.28 0.03 0.12
CA ASP A 184 2.29 -0.36 -0.88
C ASP A 184 0.89 -0.54 -0.28
N HIS A 185 -0.14 -0.14 -1.01
CA HIS A 185 -1.55 -0.15 -0.59
C HIS A 185 -2.03 -1.53 -0.19
N ASN A 186 -2.49 -1.68 1.04
CA ASN A 186 -3.20 -2.85 1.58
C ASN A 186 -2.45 -4.19 1.43
N THR A 187 -1.13 -4.16 1.30
CA THR A 187 -0.31 -5.36 1.12
C THR A 187 1.04 -5.26 1.82
N THR A 188 1.61 -6.40 2.18
CA THR A 188 2.99 -6.57 2.65
C THR A 188 3.77 -7.54 1.76
N SER A 189 3.30 -7.77 0.53
CA SER A 189 3.88 -8.75 -0.39
C SER A 189 5.31 -8.43 -0.83
N HIS A 190 5.74 -7.17 -0.71
CA HIS A 190 7.11 -6.70 -0.97
C HIS A 190 8.09 -7.03 0.17
N HIS A 191 7.62 -7.25 1.41
CA HIS A 191 8.48 -7.43 2.58
C HIS A 191 9.56 -8.52 2.42
N PRO A 192 9.27 -9.73 1.87
CA PRO A 192 10.28 -10.77 1.69
C PRO A 192 11.45 -10.36 0.80
N HIS A 193 11.26 -9.37 -0.08
CA HIS A 193 12.26 -8.91 -1.04
C HIS A 193 13.15 -7.78 -0.49
N LEU A 194 12.68 -7.01 0.50
CA LEU A 194 13.31 -5.79 0.98
C LEU A 194 14.78 -6.00 1.39
N ALA A 195 15.05 -6.99 2.22
CA ALA A 195 16.40 -7.23 2.73
C ALA A 195 17.41 -7.55 1.62
N SER A 196 17.01 -8.26 0.57
CA SER A 196 17.88 -8.61 -0.56
C SER A 196 18.13 -7.40 -1.46
N VAL A 197 17.09 -6.64 -1.77
CA VAL A 197 17.17 -5.42 -2.58
C VAL A 197 17.97 -4.34 -1.85
N SER A 198 17.69 -4.12 -0.57
CA SER A 198 18.40 -3.19 0.31
C SER A 198 19.91 -3.43 0.29
N ARG A 199 20.33 -4.68 0.55
CA ARG A 199 21.78 -5.04 0.51
C ARG A 199 22.37 -4.84 -0.87
N ARG A 200 21.67 -5.21 -1.94
CA ARG A 200 22.15 -5.11 -3.31
C ARG A 200 22.35 -3.67 -3.76
N HIS A 201 21.39 -2.80 -3.48
CA HIS A 201 21.41 -1.40 -3.92
C HIS A 201 22.05 -0.46 -2.89
N GLY A 202 22.33 -0.96 -1.70
CA GLY A 202 22.98 -0.21 -0.63
C GLY A 202 22.14 0.96 -0.12
N ILE A 203 20.82 0.85 -0.09
CA ILE A 203 19.86 1.80 0.50
C ILE A 203 19.00 1.04 1.52
N THR A 204 18.63 1.67 2.62
CA THR A 204 17.73 1.04 3.59
C THR A 204 16.28 1.06 3.08
N LEU A 205 15.66 -0.11 2.94
CA LEU A 205 14.25 -0.25 2.64
C LEU A 205 13.52 -0.65 3.93
N ILE A 206 12.63 0.24 4.39
CA ILE A 206 11.87 0.04 5.63
C ILE A 206 10.55 -0.66 5.27
N PRO A 207 10.24 -1.82 5.90
CA PRO A 207 8.98 -2.50 5.69
C PRO A 207 7.81 -1.66 6.21
N GLY A 208 6.77 -1.53 5.41
CA GLY A 208 5.55 -0.81 5.75
C GLY A 208 4.37 -1.30 4.94
N GLN A 209 3.21 -0.78 5.26
CA GLN A 209 1.96 -0.96 4.54
C GLN A 209 1.16 0.33 4.64
N GLU A 210 0.56 0.78 3.55
CA GLU A 210 -0.47 1.81 3.62
C GLU A 210 -1.85 1.16 3.72
N MET A 211 -2.53 1.31 4.87
CA MET A 211 -3.93 0.95 5.00
C MET A 211 -4.75 2.01 4.28
N THR A 212 -5.39 1.60 3.19
CA THR A 212 -6.06 2.47 2.24
C THR A 212 -7.54 2.16 2.16
N THR A 213 -8.37 3.15 2.43
CA THR A 213 -9.82 3.06 2.33
C THR A 213 -10.40 4.33 1.69
N HIS A 214 -11.69 4.30 1.38
CA HIS A 214 -12.45 5.49 0.93
C HIS A 214 -12.60 6.59 2.00
N ARG A 215 -12.12 6.35 3.24
CA ARG A 215 -12.21 7.29 4.38
C ARG A 215 -10.84 7.84 4.78
N GLY A 216 -9.83 7.64 3.95
CA GLY A 216 -8.47 8.08 4.21
C GLY A 216 -7.49 6.93 4.37
N HIS A 217 -6.22 7.29 4.46
CA HIS A 217 -5.09 6.38 4.44
C HIS A 217 -4.17 6.58 5.63
N ALA A 218 -3.47 5.52 6.02
CA ALA A 218 -2.44 5.58 7.05
C ALA A 218 -1.32 4.58 6.77
N ASN A 219 -0.09 5.00 6.98
CA ASN A 219 1.08 4.12 6.93
C ASN A 219 1.32 3.43 8.27
N ALA A 220 1.63 2.16 8.22
CA ALA A 220 2.19 1.39 9.33
C ALA A 220 3.57 0.88 8.94
N TRP A 221 4.61 1.21 9.72
CA TRP A 221 5.97 0.73 9.49
C TRP A 221 6.39 -0.29 10.54
N GLY A 222 7.20 -1.24 10.11
CA GLY A 222 7.76 -2.32 10.92
C GLY A 222 7.52 -3.69 10.31
N GLU A 223 8.25 -4.68 10.77
CA GLU A 223 8.00 -6.09 10.43
C GLU A 223 6.84 -6.67 11.24
N ILE A 224 5.69 -6.00 11.16
CA ILE A 224 4.50 -6.26 11.98
C ILE A 224 3.47 -7.17 11.29
N GLY A 225 3.77 -7.64 10.08
CA GLY A 225 2.83 -8.40 9.27
C GLY A 225 1.72 -7.52 8.69
N VAL A 226 0.73 -8.14 8.07
CA VAL A 226 -0.38 -7.41 7.46
C VAL A 226 -1.33 -6.87 8.53
N ILE A 227 -1.75 -5.63 8.34
CA ILE A 227 -2.90 -5.02 9.02
C ILE A 227 -4.07 -5.09 8.06
N ASP A 228 -5.20 -5.64 8.50
CA ASP A 228 -6.39 -5.71 7.65
C ASP A 228 -7.03 -4.31 7.57
N PHE A 229 -6.94 -3.70 6.40
CA PHE A 229 -7.47 -2.36 6.15
C PHE A 229 -8.99 -2.26 6.23
N ARG A 230 -9.69 -3.40 6.27
CA ARG A 230 -11.15 -3.46 6.40
C ARG A 230 -11.62 -3.32 7.84
N ASP A 231 -10.71 -3.45 8.81
CA ASP A 231 -10.99 -3.18 10.22
C ASP A 231 -11.21 -1.68 10.45
N GLU A 232 -11.77 -1.31 11.59
CA GLU A 232 -11.88 0.08 12.02
C GLU A 232 -10.50 0.68 12.36
N ALA A 233 -10.34 1.98 12.14
CA ALA A 233 -9.04 2.64 12.28
C ALA A 233 -8.44 2.58 13.69
N ASP A 234 -9.26 2.58 14.75
CA ASP A 234 -8.77 2.37 16.12
C ASP A 234 -8.15 0.98 16.29
N THR A 235 -8.69 -0.03 15.60
CA THR A 235 -8.11 -1.39 15.56
C THR A 235 -6.75 -1.40 14.87
N TRP A 236 -6.55 -0.58 13.83
CA TRP A 236 -5.22 -0.44 13.19
C TRP A 236 -4.20 0.14 14.17
N VAL A 237 -4.55 1.25 14.86
CA VAL A 237 -3.68 1.88 15.87
C VAL A 237 -3.26 0.85 16.92
N GLU A 238 -4.24 0.12 17.48
CA GLU A 238 -4.00 -0.88 18.50
C GLU A 238 -3.13 -2.05 18.03
N GLN A 239 -3.40 -2.57 16.82
CA GLN A 239 -2.62 -3.68 16.24
C GLN A 239 -1.18 -3.26 15.94
N VAL A 240 -0.97 -2.08 15.35
CA VAL A 240 0.38 -1.56 15.03
C VAL A 240 1.20 -1.39 16.29
N GLU A 241 0.65 -0.75 17.33
CA GLU A 241 1.34 -0.57 18.61
C GLU A 241 1.67 -1.89 19.31
N ARG A 242 0.68 -2.78 19.41
CA ARG A 242 0.87 -4.10 20.06
C ARG A 242 1.97 -4.93 19.38
N ARG A 243 2.14 -4.75 18.06
CA ARG A 243 3.16 -5.45 17.27
C ARG A 243 4.50 -4.69 17.23
N GLY A 244 4.61 -3.54 17.92
CA GLY A 244 5.83 -2.73 18.00
C GLY A 244 6.13 -1.90 16.74
N GLY A 245 5.12 -1.65 15.91
CA GLY A 245 5.22 -0.78 14.74
C GLY A 245 4.97 0.69 15.06
N PHE A 246 5.01 1.51 14.03
CA PHE A 246 4.73 2.94 14.07
C PHE A 246 3.66 3.27 13.03
N MET A 247 2.63 4.03 13.38
CA MET A 247 1.56 4.43 12.49
C MET A 247 1.53 5.94 12.28
N SER A 248 1.25 6.37 11.04
CA SER A 248 1.06 7.78 10.66
C SER A 248 -0.16 7.92 9.78
N ILE A 249 -0.99 8.93 10.03
CA ILE A 249 -2.05 9.32 9.10
C ILE A 249 -1.41 9.97 7.89
N ASN A 250 -1.80 9.54 6.68
CA ASN A 250 -1.27 10.04 5.42
C ASN A 250 -2.12 11.18 4.88
N HIS A 251 -1.48 12.17 4.22
CA HIS A 251 -2.10 13.27 3.48
C HIS A 251 -3.50 13.67 3.99
N PRO A 252 -3.67 13.97 5.29
CA PRO A 252 -4.96 14.00 5.98
C PRO A 252 -5.96 15.04 5.46
N VAL A 253 -5.51 15.97 4.64
CA VAL A 253 -6.32 17.06 4.06
C VAL A 253 -6.35 17.05 2.53
N ALA A 254 -5.90 15.96 1.89
CA ALA A 254 -5.98 15.83 0.43
C ALA A 254 -7.42 15.53 -0.02
N ASP A 255 -7.88 16.21 -1.08
CA ASP A 255 -9.29 16.24 -1.54
C ASP A 255 -9.99 14.89 -1.59
N ASP A 256 -9.40 13.93 -2.30
CA ASP A 256 -10.02 12.64 -2.61
C ASP A 256 -9.65 11.51 -1.62
N CYS A 257 -8.66 11.75 -0.77
CA CYS A 257 -8.14 10.78 0.19
C CYS A 257 -7.93 11.38 1.60
N ALA A 258 -8.67 12.46 1.92
CA ALA A 258 -8.66 13.07 3.23
C ALA A 258 -9.03 12.07 4.33
N TRP A 259 -8.42 12.26 5.52
CA TRP A 259 -8.72 11.42 6.67
C TRP A 259 -10.12 11.69 7.23
N LEU A 260 -11.01 10.74 7.09
CA LEU A 260 -12.41 10.78 7.54
C LEU A 260 -12.75 9.68 8.57
N HIS A 261 -11.77 8.89 9.00
CA HIS A 261 -11.99 7.91 10.05
C HIS A 261 -12.09 8.62 11.40
N PRO A 262 -13.14 8.33 12.21
CA PRO A 262 -13.13 8.71 13.61
C PRO A 262 -12.05 7.92 14.35
N LEU A 263 -11.41 8.54 15.32
CA LEU A 263 -10.43 7.91 16.20
C LEU A 263 -10.73 8.29 17.65
N GLU A 264 -10.78 7.31 18.52
CA GLU A 264 -10.74 7.50 19.95
C GLU A 264 -9.31 7.78 20.43
N ARG A 265 -8.34 7.17 19.73
CA ARG A 265 -6.91 7.27 20.02
C ARG A 265 -6.12 7.65 18.77
N MET A 266 -5.49 8.84 18.83
CA MET A 266 -4.63 9.29 17.73
C MET A 266 -3.36 8.44 17.60
N PRO A 267 -2.95 8.05 16.39
CA PRO A 267 -1.65 7.43 16.16
C PRO A 267 -0.51 8.42 16.42
N PRO A 268 0.72 7.93 16.63
CA PRO A 268 1.87 8.76 16.96
C PRO A 268 2.36 9.66 15.82
N GLY A 269 1.92 9.43 14.59
CA GLY A 269 2.37 10.16 13.41
C GLY A 269 1.24 10.71 12.55
N ALA A 270 1.56 11.77 11.79
CA ALA A 270 0.74 12.27 10.69
C ALA A 270 1.65 12.96 9.68
N GLU A 271 1.36 12.80 8.39
CA GLU A 271 2.09 13.51 7.35
C GLU A 271 1.78 15.00 7.42
N LEU A 272 2.84 15.79 7.53
CA LEU A 272 2.74 17.25 7.44
C LEU A 272 2.86 17.72 5.99
N PHE A 273 3.56 16.97 5.16
CA PHE A 273 3.88 17.35 3.79
C PHE A 273 3.79 16.17 2.84
N HIS A 274 3.00 16.31 1.77
CA HIS A 274 2.82 15.30 0.75
C HIS A 274 2.64 15.94 -0.63
N GLY A 275 3.02 15.22 -1.70
CA GLY A 275 2.95 15.73 -3.09
C GLY A 275 1.56 16.17 -3.55
N THR A 276 0.49 15.56 -3.00
CA THR A 276 -0.89 15.97 -3.31
C THR A 276 -1.20 17.42 -2.89
N TRP A 277 -0.50 17.94 -1.91
CA TRP A 277 -0.69 19.32 -1.44
C TRP A 277 -0.34 20.36 -2.50
N TYR A 278 0.62 20.06 -3.37
CA TYR A 278 0.94 20.95 -4.49
C TYR A 278 -0.20 21.08 -5.50
N ARG A 279 -1.05 20.05 -5.61
CA ARG A 279 -2.24 20.10 -6.47
C ARG A 279 -3.30 21.05 -5.89
N ASN A 280 -3.32 21.20 -4.57
CA ASN A 280 -4.34 21.90 -3.80
C ASN A 280 -3.82 23.23 -3.21
N LEU A 281 -2.84 23.87 -3.83
CA LEU A 281 -2.28 25.15 -3.36
C LEU A 281 -3.32 26.29 -3.25
N ALA A 282 -4.47 26.16 -3.90
CA ALA A 282 -5.58 27.08 -3.77
C ALA A 282 -6.49 26.79 -2.57
N ASP A 283 -6.30 25.65 -1.90
CA ASP A 283 -7.09 25.23 -0.75
C ASP A 283 -6.45 25.73 0.57
N THR A 284 -7.26 26.31 1.44
CA THR A 284 -6.84 26.79 2.77
C THR A 284 -6.70 25.66 3.80
N SER A 285 -7.09 24.43 3.49
CA SER A 285 -7.05 23.26 4.37
C SER A 285 -5.64 22.95 4.87
N ILE A 286 -4.60 23.17 4.06
CA ILE A 286 -3.19 23.04 4.43
C ILE A 286 -2.83 23.98 5.59
N LEU A 287 -3.30 25.23 5.56
CA LEU A 287 -3.05 26.20 6.64
C LEU A 287 -3.73 25.80 7.92
N ALA A 288 -4.96 25.30 7.84
CA ALA A 288 -5.70 24.80 9.00
C ALA A 288 -5.00 23.57 9.60
N TRP A 289 -4.53 22.64 8.78
CA TRP A 289 -3.76 21.48 9.19
C TRP A 289 -2.42 21.86 9.84
N ALA A 290 -1.66 22.75 9.22
CA ALA A 290 -0.39 23.23 9.78
C ALA A 290 -0.59 23.96 11.13
N ALA A 291 -1.67 24.72 11.27
CA ALA A 291 -2.04 25.37 12.52
C ALA A 291 -2.42 24.35 13.60
N TRP A 292 -3.19 23.33 13.25
CA TRP A 292 -3.56 22.24 14.15
C TRP A 292 -2.34 21.43 14.59
N ALA A 293 -1.50 21.00 13.65
CA ALA A 293 -0.26 20.29 13.95
C ALA A 293 0.67 21.11 14.84
N GLY A 294 0.78 22.42 14.61
CA GLY A 294 1.54 23.35 15.45
C GLY A 294 0.98 23.52 16.87
N THR A 295 -0.34 23.38 17.07
CA THR A 295 -0.96 23.41 18.40
C THR A 295 -0.87 22.07 19.12
N ALA A 296 -0.93 20.96 18.40
CA ALA A 296 -0.76 19.60 18.96
C ALA A 296 0.65 19.41 19.54
N THR A 297 1.68 20.06 18.99
CA THR A 297 3.05 20.01 19.52
C THR A 297 3.22 20.70 20.87
N ARG A 298 2.26 21.51 21.32
CA ARG A 298 2.29 22.16 22.65
C ARG A 298 1.78 21.26 23.78
N THR A 299 1.09 20.17 23.47
CA THR A 299 0.55 19.23 24.45
C THR A 299 1.20 17.86 24.32
N SER A 300 2.44 17.71 24.77
CA SER A 300 3.10 16.44 25.12
C SER A 300 3.31 15.37 24.03
N TRP A 301 3.44 15.70 22.76
CA TRP A 301 3.84 14.73 21.74
C TRP A 301 5.37 14.59 21.68
N PRO A 302 5.93 13.37 21.63
CA PRO A 302 7.38 13.16 21.60
C PRO A 302 8.02 13.43 20.23
N TRP A 303 7.57 14.46 19.51
CA TRP A 303 8.16 14.92 18.24
C TRP A 303 9.63 15.32 18.35
N THR A 304 10.14 15.47 19.58
CA THR A 304 11.55 15.81 19.86
C THR A 304 12.54 14.69 19.52
N ARG A 305 12.10 13.49 19.15
CA ARG A 305 12.99 12.40 18.72
C ARG A 305 13.18 12.28 17.22
N TRP A 306 12.32 12.89 16.42
CA TRP A 306 12.43 12.90 14.96
C TRP A 306 12.50 14.37 14.52
N GLY A 307 13.71 14.87 14.26
CA GLY A 307 13.90 16.22 13.75
C GLY A 307 13.14 16.41 12.42
N PRO A 308 12.83 17.65 12.02
CA PRO A 308 12.08 17.93 10.81
C PRO A 308 12.78 17.28 9.61
N CYS A 309 12.11 16.37 8.92
CA CYS A 309 12.53 15.93 7.60
C CYS A 309 12.51 17.15 6.68
N SER A 310 13.66 17.76 6.46
CA SER A 310 13.78 18.80 5.43
C SER A 310 13.88 18.12 4.07
N TRP A 311 12.76 17.99 3.40
CA TRP A 311 12.72 17.55 2.03
C TRP A 311 13.23 18.69 1.13
N THR A 312 14.40 18.52 0.51
CA THR A 312 14.91 19.39 -0.56
C THR A 312 15.11 18.56 -1.82
N GLY A 313 14.04 18.05 -2.39
CA GLY A 313 14.05 17.36 -3.68
C GLY A 313 13.03 18.00 -4.61
N SER A 314 13.48 18.52 -5.74
CA SER A 314 12.61 18.88 -6.85
C SER A 314 12.00 17.60 -7.41
N ALA A 315 10.68 17.48 -7.34
CA ALA A 315 9.97 16.45 -8.08
C ALA A 315 10.23 16.61 -9.58
N PRO A 316 10.50 15.54 -10.34
CA PRO A 316 10.44 15.61 -11.78
C PRO A 316 8.99 15.94 -12.18
N ALA A 317 8.85 16.86 -13.13
CA ALA A 317 7.56 17.20 -13.72
C ALA A 317 7.01 15.96 -14.44
N TRP A 318 5.81 15.55 -14.08
CA TRP A 318 4.93 14.68 -14.83
C TRP A 318 3.69 15.42 -15.23
#